data_9ef386a3f78f538bb83be261d09b8cae
#
_entry.id   9ef386a3f78f538bb83be261d09b8cae
#
_cell.length_a   1.000
_cell.length_b   1.000
_cell.length_c   1.000
_cell.angle_alpha   90.00
_cell.angle_beta   90.00
_cell.angle_gamma   90.00
#
_symmetry.space_group_name_H-M   'P 1'
#
loop_
_entity.id
_entity.type
_entity.pdbx_description
1 polymer ?
#
loop_
_entity_poly.entity_id
_entity_poly.type
_entity_poly.pdbx_seq_one_letter_code
_entity_poly.pdbx_strand_id
1 'polypeptide(L)'
;MLDEMRSFLHKKIAVLDKDEPYSRAACAKLRRALGKPRNQTPDVWDITLQGAPENNLISDIIHTVLTLYALHRQGRQDTANDGVTKFGTAIASLIAPDGHNEDAIRRRFNAVATAQEFSELVHHARGLIQLLKGQGKTLNYTQFAADLYYFKLSETRDRVRLLWGEQFYRMNKNTEGTDEK
;
A
#
# COMPACT_ATOMS: atom_id res chain seq x y z
N MET A 1 -16.22 -12.34 -2.12
CA MET A 1 -15.43 -11.94 -0.92
C MET A 1 -14.24 -11.04 -1.25
N LEU A 2 -13.28 -11.44 -2.09
CA LEU A 2 -12.17 -10.58 -2.49
C LEU A 2 -12.62 -9.35 -3.31
N ASP A 3 -13.56 -9.55 -4.23
CA ASP A 3 -14.13 -8.46 -5.02
C ASP A 3 -14.98 -7.50 -4.19
N GLU A 4 -15.66 -8.01 -3.16
CA GLU A 4 -16.37 -7.18 -2.19
C GLU A 4 -15.41 -6.30 -1.38
N MET A 5 -14.27 -6.87 -0.94
CA MET A 5 -13.20 -6.10 -0.29
C MET A 5 -12.65 -5.00 -1.20
N ARG A 6 -12.37 -5.33 -2.47
CA ARG A 6 -11.90 -4.35 -3.47
C ARG A 6 -12.92 -3.24 -3.70
N SER A 7 -14.20 -3.61 -3.87
CA SER A 7 -15.30 -2.66 -4.05
C SER A 7 -15.46 -1.75 -2.83
N PHE A 8 -15.41 -2.32 -1.62
CA PHE A 8 -15.45 -1.56 -0.38
C PHE A 8 -14.30 -0.55 -0.28
N LEU A 9 -13.05 -1.02 -0.49
CA LEU A 9 -11.86 -0.17 -0.45
C LEU A 9 -11.93 0.94 -1.51
N HIS A 10 -12.34 0.62 -2.73
CA HIS A 10 -12.50 1.62 -3.79
C HIS A 10 -13.45 2.75 -3.37
N LYS A 11 -14.62 2.41 -2.82
CA LYS A 11 -15.60 3.40 -2.34
C LYS A 11 -15.06 4.21 -1.16
N LYS A 12 -14.42 3.57 -0.17
CA LYS A 12 -13.86 4.26 1.01
C LYS A 12 -12.71 5.18 0.63
N ILE A 13 -11.79 4.74 -0.22
CA ILE A 13 -10.68 5.56 -0.70
C ILE A 13 -11.19 6.77 -1.47
N ALA A 14 -12.19 6.61 -2.35
CA ALA A 14 -12.80 7.71 -3.08
C ALA A 14 -13.42 8.78 -2.15
N VAL A 15 -13.96 8.38 -1.00
CA VAL A 15 -14.44 9.32 0.03
C VAL A 15 -13.28 9.98 0.76
N LEU A 16 -12.27 9.20 1.18
CA LEU A 16 -11.12 9.70 1.93
C LEU A 16 -10.22 10.62 1.08
N ASP A 17 -10.28 10.49 -0.23
CA ASP A 17 -9.48 11.29 -1.19
C ASP A 17 -10.01 12.71 -1.36
N LYS A 18 -11.27 12.95 -1.00
CA LYS A 18 -11.86 14.27 -1.06
C LYS A 18 -11.23 15.22 -0.03
N ASP A 19 -11.13 16.51 -0.38
CA ASP A 19 -10.69 17.55 0.56
C ASP A 19 -11.88 18.12 1.36
N GLU A 20 -12.56 17.25 2.09
CA GLU A 20 -13.73 17.58 2.93
C GLU A 20 -13.39 17.44 4.42
N PRO A 21 -14.09 18.17 5.33
CA PRO A 21 -13.85 18.08 6.78
C PRO A 21 -13.92 16.65 7.31
N TYR A 22 -14.91 15.87 6.86
CA TYR A 22 -15.05 14.46 7.23
C TYR A 22 -13.82 13.64 6.81
N SER A 23 -13.38 13.77 5.56
CA SER A 23 -12.25 13.01 5.01
C SER A 23 -10.95 13.34 5.73
N ARG A 24 -10.71 14.62 6.04
CA ARG A 24 -9.55 15.06 6.82
C ARG A 24 -9.57 14.48 8.24
N ALA A 25 -10.73 14.51 8.91
CA ALA A 25 -10.89 13.93 10.25
C ALA A 25 -10.73 12.42 10.25
N ALA A 26 -11.33 11.71 9.28
CA ALA A 26 -11.22 10.26 9.11
C ALA A 26 -9.77 9.84 8.85
N CYS A 27 -9.05 10.51 7.93
CA CYS A 27 -7.63 10.27 7.69
C CYS A 27 -6.77 10.53 8.94
N ALA A 28 -7.09 11.54 9.75
CA ALA A 28 -6.39 11.80 11.00
C ALA A 28 -6.56 10.67 12.02
N LYS A 29 -7.79 10.12 12.16
CA LYS A 29 -8.08 8.95 13.00
C LYS A 29 -7.30 7.71 12.50
N LEU A 30 -7.37 7.41 11.20
CA LEU A 30 -6.70 6.28 10.57
C LEU A 30 -5.18 6.34 10.79
N ARG A 31 -4.55 7.52 10.67
CA ARG A 31 -3.10 7.67 10.95
C ARG A 31 -2.73 7.36 12.40
N ARG A 32 -3.58 7.70 13.37
CA ARG A 32 -3.36 7.36 14.79
C ARG A 32 -3.51 5.86 15.07
N ALA A 33 -4.29 5.17 14.24
CA ALA A 33 -4.49 3.72 14.30
C ALA A 33 -3.38 2.92 13.61
N LEU A 34 -2.53 3.57 12.79
CA LEU A 34 -1.48 2.91 12.01
C LEU A 34 -0.50 2.12 12.91
N GLY A 35 -0.31 0.85 12.58
CA GLY A 35 0.57 -0.07 13.30
C GLY A 35 -0.05 -0.65 14.58
N LYS A 36 -1.30 -0.30 14.92
CA LYS A 36 -2.04 -0.89 16.02
C LYS A 36 -2.97 -2.00 15.52
N PRO A 37 -3.17 -3.07 16.30
CA PRO A 37 -4.16 -4.09 15.99
C PRO A 37 -5.57 -3.49 15.91
N ARG A 38 -6.40 -4.02 14.99
CA ARG A 38 -7.78 -3.55 14.76
C ARG A 38 -8.64 -3.50 16.05
N ASN A 39 -8.48 -4.50 16.94
CA ASN A 39 -9.23 -4.59 18.19
C ASN A 39 -8.84 -3.51 19.24
N GLN A 40 -7.76 -2.79 19.02
CA GLN A 40 -7.29 -1.70 19.88
C GLN A 40 -7.59 -0.30 19.32
N THR A 41 -8.36 -0.21 18.22
CA THR A 41 -8.60 1.05 17.50
C THR A 41 -10.09 1.31 17.24
N PRO A 42 -10.93 1.41 18.33
CA PRO A 42 -12.36 1.62 18.18
C PRO A 42 -12.73 2.90 17.43
N ASP A 43 -11.89 3.94 17.51
CA ASP A 43 -12.08 5.23 16.86
C ASP A 43 -12.17 5.19 15.32
N VAL A 44 -11.81 4.06 14.71
CA VAL A 44 -11.85 3.88 13.24
C VAL A 44 -12.78 2.76 12.78
N TRP A 45 -13.54 2.12 13.68
CA TRP A 45 -14.42 1.02 13.29
C TRP A 45 -15.58 1.49 12.40
N ASP A 46 -16.08 2.71 12.60
CA ASP A 46 -17.05 3.35 11.72
C ASP A 46 -16.54 3.47 10.27
N ILE A 47 -15.24 3.67 10.09
CA ILE A 47 -14.59 3.79 8.79
C ILE A 47 -14.26 2.40 8.20
N THR A 48 -13.73 1.50 9.02
CA THR A 48 -13.11 0.25 8.57
C THR A 48 -14.04 -0.96 8.55
N LEU A 49 -15.14 -0.92 9.33
CA LEU A 49 -16.06 -2.06 9.47
C LEU A 49 -17.46 -1.79 8.88
N GLN A 50 -17.96 -0.55 8.95
CA GLN A 50 -19.32 -0.25 8.49
C GLN A 50 -19.46 -0.50 6.98
N GLY A 51 -20.22 -1.55 6.64
CA GLY A 51 -20.42 -2.00 5.26
C GLY A 51 -19.27 -2.82 4.68
N ALA A 52 -18.30 -3.20 5.50
CA ALA A 52 -17.24 -4.14 5.10
C ALA A 52 -17.74 -5.59 5.08
N PRO A 53 -17.14 -6.48 4.28
CA PRO A 53 -17.43 -7.91 4.32
C PRO A 53 -17.17 -8.51 5.71
N GLU A 54 -18.07 -9.39 6.17
CA GLU A 54 -17.95 -10.06 7.47
C GLU A 54 -16.92 -11.21 7.44
N ASN A 55 -15.64 -10.85 7.49
CA ASN A 55 -14.53 -11.78 7.54
C ASN A 55 -13.35 -11.16 8.28
N ASN A 56 -12.82 -11.83 9.29
CA ASN A 56 -11.74 -11.30 10.14
C ASN A 56 -10.46 -11.00 9.36
N LEU A 57 -10.05 -11.90 8.44
CA LEU A 57 -8.87 -11.69 7.61
C LEU A 57 -9.01 -10.46 6.72
N ILE A 58 -10.17 -10.32 6.08
CA ILE A 58 -10.49 -9.16 5.22
C ILE A 58 -10.53 -7.88 6.04
N SER A 59 -11.17 -7.90 7.22
CA SER A 59 -11.24 -6.74 8.10
C SER A 59 -9.86 -6.26 8.57
N ASP A 60 -8.93 -7.19 8.85
CA ASP A 60 -7.54 -6.85 9.18
C ASP A 60 -6.82 -6.19 8.00
N ILE A 61 -7.06 -6.69 6.78
CA ILE A 61 -6.46 -6.12 5.57
C ILE A 61 -7.04 -4.73 5.28
N ILE A 62 -8.36 -4.57 5.36
CA ILE A 62 -9.03 -3.27 5.20
C ILE A 62 -8.45 -2.24 6.19
N HIS A 63 -8.35 -2.62 7.47
CA HIS A 63 -7.76 -1.76 8.50
C HIS A 63 -6.33 -1.35 8.13
N THR A 64 -5.48 -2.32 7.78
CA THR A 64 -4.08 -2.08 7.38
C THR A 64 -4.00 -1.15 6.17
N VAL A 65 -4.76 -1.43 5.12
CA VAL A 65 -4.73 -0.68 3.87
C VAL A 65 -5.22 0.75 4.06
N LEU A 66 -6.32 0.97 4.78
CA LEU A 66 -6.86 2.31 5.00
C LEU A 66 -5.94 3.17 5.90
N THR A 67 -5.27 2.55 6.89
CA THR A 67 -4.30 3.26 7.72
C THR A 67 -3.04 3.66 6.94
N LEU A 68 -2.54 2.79 6.07
CA LEU A 68 -1.42 3.08 5.17
C LEU A 68 -1.80 4.12 4.09
N TYR A 69 -3.01 4.03 3.53
CA TYR A 69 -3.54 5.04 2.61
C TYR A 69 -3.60 6.42 3.27
N ALA A 70 -4.13 6.51 4.49
CA ALA A 70 -4.23 7.78 5.22
C ALA A 70 -2.85 8.40 5.53
N LEU A 71 -1.81 7.58 5.74
CA LEU A 71 -0.42 8.02 5.83
C LEU A 71 0.06 8.58 4.48
N HIS A 72 -0.19 7.86 3.39
CA HIS A 72 0.24 8.24 2.04
C HIS A 72 -0.43 9.55 1.57
N ARG A 73 -1.72 9.70 1.84
CA ARG A 73 -2.53 10.87 1.48
C ARG A 73 -2.17 12.14 2.26
N GLN A 74 -1.50 12.00 3.41
CA GLN A 74 -1.20 13.14 4.30
C GLN A 74 -0.34 14.21 3.61
N GLY A 75 -0.85 15.44 3.59
CA GLY A 75 -0.16 16.60 3.02
C GLY A 75 -0.13 16.65 1.48
N ARG A 76 -0.81 15.72 0.79
CA ARG A 76 -0.92 15.74 -0.67
C ARG A 76 -2.14 16.53 -1.11
N GLN A 77 -1.99 17.24 -2.24
CA GLN A 77 -3.11 17.90 -2.92
C GLN A 77 -3.78 16.97 -3.94
N ASP A 78 -3.00 16.05 -4.52
CA ASP A 78 -3.42 15.03 -5.48
C ASP A 78 -3.74 13.70 -4.78
N THR A 79 -4.36 12.77 -5.52
CA THR A 79 -4.64 11.42 -5.00
C THR A 79 -3.37 10.63 -4.71
N ALA A 80 -3.41 9.79 -3.69
CA ALA A 80 -2.39 8.78 -3.42
C ALA A 80 -2.71 7.43 -4.11
N ASN A 81 -3.94 7.27 -4.65
CA ASN A 81 -4.42 6.05 -5.30
C ASN A 81 -4.74 6.32 -6.77
N ASP A 82 -4.02 5.69 -7.69
CA ASP A 82 -4.27 5.82 -9.14
C ASP A 82 -5.05 4.65 -9.75
N GLY A 83 -5.30 3.58 -8.99
CA GLY A 83 -5.98 2.39 -9.46
C GLY A 83 -5.19 1.54 -10.48
N VAL A 84 -3.95 1.89 -10.80
CA VAL A 84 -3.14 1.27 -11.87
C VAL A 84 -1.79 0.77 -11.37
N THR A 85 -1.04 1.61 -10.65
CA THR A 85 0.36 1.35 -10.30
C THR A 85 0.48 0.23 -9.26
N LYS A 86 1.09 -0.87 -9.64
CA LYS A 86 1.31 -2.04 -8.79
C LYS A 86 2.42 -1.78 -7.76
N PHE A 87 2.42 -2.53 -6.64
CA PHE A 87 3.33 -2.26 -5.52
C PHE A 87 4.81 -2.30 -5.92
N GLY A 88 5.29 -3.39 -6.54
CA GLY A 88 6.70 -3.47 -6.96
C GLY A 88 7.10 -2.37 -7.96
N THR A 89 6.22 -2.04 -8.89
CA THR A 89 6.39 -0.95 -9.86
C THR A 89 6.48 0.43 -9.17
N ALA A 90 5.60 0.69 -8.20
CA ALA A 90 5.64 1.92 -7.41
C ALA A 90 6.98 2.08 -6.68
N ILE A 91 7.47 0.99 -6.06
CA ILE A 91 8.74 1.04 -5.34
C ILE A 91 9.94 1.21 -6.28
N ALA A 92 9.93 0.55 -7.45
CA ALA A 92 10.97 0.74 -8.48
C ALA A 92 11.05 2.20 -8.94
N SER A 93 9.91 2.91 -9.02
CA SER A 93 9.86 4.32 -9.41
C SER A 93 10.50 5.29 -8.40
N LEU A 94 10.86 4.81 -7.20
CA LEU A 94 11.62 5.57 -6.20
C LEU A 94 13.12 5.65 -6.52
N ILE A 95 13.61 4.79 -7.40
CA ILE A 95 15.00 4.81 -7.83
C ILE A 95 15.23 6.07 -8.66
N ALA A 96 16.23 6.86 -8.26
CA ALA A 96 16.58 8.07 -8.98
C ALA A 96 17.14 7.74 -10.38
N PRO A 97 16.94 8.61 -11.40
CA PRO A 97 17.42 8.35 -12.76
C PRO A 97 18.92 8.09 -12.87
N ASP A 98 19.74 8.70 -12.00
CA ASP A 98 21.18 8.49 -11.91
C ASP A 98 21.59 7.28 -11.05
N GLY A 99 20.61 6.56 -10.50
CA GLY A 99 20.82 5.35 -9.72
C GLY A 99 21.43 5.54 -8.32
N HIS A 100 21.73 6.78 -7.88
CA HIS A 100 22.47 7.03 -6.63
C HIS A 100 21.81 6.42 -5.38
N ASN A 101 20.52 6.19 -5.38
CA ASN A 101 19.75 5.62 -4.25
C ASN A 101 19.30 4.17 -4.48
N GLU A 102 19.69 3.54 -5.60
CA GLU A 102 19.17 2.22 -6.00
C GLU A 102 19.40 1.16 -4.92
N ASP A 103 20.61 1.05 -4.38
CA ASP A 103 20.93 0.07 -3.34
C ASP A 103 20.10 0.27 -2.07
N ALA A 104 19.82 1.51 -1.71
CA ALA A 104 19.01 1.83 -0.54
C ALA A 104 17.53 1.42 -0.76
N ILE A 105 16.98 1.68 -1.93
CA ILE A 105 15.61 1.28 -2.29
C ILE A 105 15.52 -0.25 -2.40
N ARG A 106 16.49 -0.90 -3.05
CA ARG A 106 16.57 -2.36 -3.18
C ARG A 106 16.59 -3.06 -1.81
N ARG A 107 17.42 -2.58 -0.86
CA ARG A 107 17.46 -3.14 0.50
C ARG A 107 16.12 -3.04 1.20
N ARG A 108 15.42 -1.90 1.09
CA ARG A 108 14.09 -1.71 1.69
C ARG A 108 13.03 -2.59 1.02
N PHE A 109 13.09 -2.73 -0.31
CA PHE A 109 12.21 -3.64 -1.04
C PHE A 109 12.44 -5.09 -0.62
N ASN A 110 13.70 -5.53 -0.53
CA ASN A 110 14.05 -6.88 -0.08
C ASN A 110 13.53 -7.17 1.34
N ALA A 111 13.57 -6.20 2.26
CA ALA A 111 13.01 -6.36 3.59
C ALA A 111 11.50 -6.67 3.56
N VAL A 112 10.73 -6.04 2.66
CA VAL A 112 9.32 -6.38 2.43
C VAL A 112 9.18 -7.77 1.81
N ALA A 113 9.97 -8.07 0.78
CA ALA A 113 9.88 -9.33 0.03
C ALA A 113 10.30 -10.55 0.86
N THR A 114 11.14 -10.38 1.89
CA THR A 114 11.63 -11.46 2.77
C THR A 114 10.91 -11.52 4.12
N ALA A 115 10.00 -10.61 4.40
CA ALA A 115 9.23 -10.59 5.66
C ALA A 115 8.53 -11.93 5.91
N GLN A 116 8.67 -12.48 7.11
CA GLN A 116 8.06 -13.76 7.47
C GLN A 116 6.67 -13.56 8.05
N GLU A 117 6.50 -12.52 8.84
CA GLU A 117 5.24 -12.19 9.50
C GLU A 117 4.54 -11.01 8.82
N PHE A 118 3.20 -11.00 8.88
CA PHE A 118 2.40 -9.93 8.31
C PHE A 118 2.70 -8.56 8.95
N SER A 119 2.93 -8.54 10.27
CA SER A 119 3.30 -7.31 11.00
C SER A 119 4.65 -6.74 10.55
N GLU A 120 5.62 -7.61 10.29
CA GLU A 120 6.93 -7.25 9.75
C GLU A 120 6.79 -6.65 8.34
N LEU A 121 6.03 -7.31 7.47
CA LEU A 121 5.73 -6.79 6.13
C LEU A 121 5.12 -5.39 6.20
N VAL A 122 4.10 -5.20 7.04
CA VAL A 122 3.42 -3.90 7.19
C VAL A 122 4.38 -2.83 7.71
N HIS A 123 5.26 -3.18 8.65
CA HIS A 123 6.30 -2.28 9.15
C HIS A 123 7.21 -1.77 8.02
N HIS A 124 7.75 -2.68 7.20
CA HIS A 124 8.62 -2.33 6.08
C HIS A 124 7.87 -1.58 4.97
N ALA A 125 6.65 -2.03 4.62
CA ALA A 125 5.80 -1.37 3.63
C ALA A 125 5.47 0.08 4.03
N ARG A 126 5.23 0.34 5.32
CA ARG A 126 5.03 1.71 5.84
C ARG A 126 6.19 2.63 5.47
N GLY A 127 7.44 2.17 5.65
CA GLY A 127 8.63 2.95 5.28
C GLY A 127 8.69 3.30 3.79
N LEU A 128 8.36 2.33 2.92
CA LEU A 128 8.29 2.55 1.48
C LEU A 128 7.17 3.49 1.07
N ILE A 129 5.99 3.36 1.69
CA ILE A 129 4.85 4.27 1.44
C ILE A 129 5.18 5.70 1.86
N GLN A 130 5.96 5.90 2.93
CA GLN A 130 6.47 7.23 3.30
C GLN A 130 7.39 7.83 2.22
N LEU A 131 8.21 7.00 1.57
CA LEU A 131 9.04 7.44 0.45
C LEU A 131 8.19 7.79 -0.79
N LEU A 132 7.19 6.95 -1.12
CA LEU A 132 6.23 7.26 -2.20
C LEU A 132 5.53 8.60 -1.95
N LYS A 133 5.06 8.83 -0.72
CA LYS A 133 4.48 10.11 -0.31
C LYS A 133 5.44 11.27 -0.54
N GLY A 134 6.69 11.14 -0.10
CA GLY A 134 7.71 12.19 -0.22
C GLY A 134 8.07 12.55 -1.67
N GLN A 135 7.92 11.60 -2.59
CA GLN A 135 8.20 11.79 -4.02
C GLN A 135 6.93 12.00 -4.87
N GLY A 136 5.77 12.19 -4.26
CA GLY A 136 4.51 12.40 -4.99
C GLY A 136 4.05 11.20 -5.84
N LYS A 137 4.60 10.00 -5.59
CA LYS A 137 4.23 8.78 -6.34
C LYS A 137 2.88 8.25 -5.86
N THR A 138 2.26 7.39 -6.65
CA THR A 138 0.94 6.79 -6.39
C THR A 138 1.04 5.26 -6.24
N LEU A 139 -0.03 4.64 -5.75
CA LEU A 139 -0.15 3.19 -5.58
C LEU A 139 -1.59 2.75 -5.81
N ASN A 140 -1.80 1.63 -6.49
CA ASN A 140 -3.11 0.96 -6.55
C ASN A 140 -3.40 0.23 -5.23
N TYR A 141 -4.12 0.89 -4.32
CA TYR A 141 -4.42 0.35 -3.00
C TYR A 141 -5.38 -0.84 -3.01
N THR A 142 -6.28 -0.93 -3.98
CA THR A 142 -7.19 -2.08 -4.11
C THR A 142 -6.45 -3.34 -4.56
N GLN A 143 -5.47 -3.20 -5.46
CA GLN A 143 -4.59 -4.31 -5.83
C GLN A 143 -3.63 -4.66 -4.69
N PHE A 144 -3.05 -3.68 -4.03
CA PHE A 144 -2.19 -3.90 -2.86
C PHE A 144 -2.93 -4.65 -1.74
N ALA A 145 -4.20 -4.34 -1.49
CA ALA A 145 -5.04 -5.09 -0.55
C ALA A 145 -5.20 -6.57 -0.95
N ALA A 146 -5.40 -6.85 -2.25
CA ALA A 146 -5.47 -8.22 -2.74
C ALA A 146 -4.14 -8.96 -2.56
N ASP A 147 -3.02 -8.29 -2.84
CA ASP A 147 -1.69 -8.85 -2.63
C ASP A 147 -1.46 -9.18 -1.13
N LEU A 148 -1.86 -8.30 -0.21
CA LEU A 148 -1.80 -8.53 1.23
C LEU A 148 -2.67 -9.70 1.69
N TYR A 149 -3.85 -9.87 1.08
CA TYR A 149 -4.73 -11.02 1.32
C TYR A 149 -4.02 -12.33 0.97
N TYR A 150 -3.47 -12.42 -0.24
CA TYR A 150 -2.75 -13.59 -0.69
C TYR A 150 -1.42 -13.81 0.07
N PHE A 151 -0.78 -12.75 0.54
CA PHE A 151 0.42 -12.87 1.39
C PHE A 151 0.11 -13.52 2.75
N LYS A 152 -1.06 -13.25 3.34
CA LYS A 152 -1.48 -13.88 4.60
C LYS A 152 -1.80 -15.38 4.46
N LEU A 153 -2.09 -15.86 3.26
CA LEU A 153 -2.27 -17.27 2.98
C LEU A 153 -0.92 -17.90 2.67
N SER A 154 -0.51 -18.90 3.48
CA SER A 154 0.81 -19.54 3.36
C SER A 154 1.10 -20.08 1.97
N GLU A 155 0.08 -20.68 1.32
CA GLU A 155 0.20 -21.32 0.01
C GLU A 155 0.47 -20.33 -1.14
N THR A 156 0.14 -19.05 -0.96
CA THR A 156 0.27 -18.04 -2.02
C THR A 156 1.29 -16.95 -1.71
N ARG A 157 1.87 -16.96 -0.53
CA ARG A 157 2.84 -15.95 -0.05
C ARG A 157 4.04 -15.79 -1.00
N ASP A 158 4.66 -16.89 -1.38
CA ASP A 158 5.85 -16.86 -2.25
C ASP A 158 5.52 -16.39 -3.66
N ARG A 159 4.31 -16.67 -4.14
CA ARG A 159 3.81 -16.14 -5.41
C ARG A 159 3.67 -14.62 -5.37
N VAL A 160 3.17 -14.05 -4.27
CA VAL A 160 3.08 -12.59 -4.09
C VAL A 160 4.47 -11.96 -4.06
N ARG A 161 5.41 -12.56 -3.34
CA ARG A 161 6.81 -12.10 -3.29
C ARG A 161 7.46 -12.07 -4.68
N LEU A 162 7.28 -13.16 -5.44
CA LEU A 162 7.79 -13.25 -6.82
C LEU A 162 7.13 -12.19 -7.72
N LEU A 163 5.81 -12.03 -7.62
CA LEU A 163 5.07 -11.02 -8.38
C LEU A 163 5.61 -9.60 -8.12
N TRP A 164 5.84 -9.25 -6.86
CA TRP A 164 6.41 -7.94 -6.50
C TRP A 164 7.86 -7.80 -7.01
N GLY A 165 8.66 -8.88 -6.95
CA GLY A 165 10.00 -8.91 -7.51
C GLY A 165 10.00 -8.69 -9.02
N GLU A 166 9.13 -9.37 -9.76
CA GLU A 166 8.98 -9.17 -11.20
C GLU A 166 8.58 -7.73 -11.55
N GLN A 167 7.64 -7.14 -10.80
CA GLN A 167 7.21 -5.76 -10.98
C GLN A 167 8.35 -4.78 -10.72
N PHE A 168 9.15 -5.02 -9.69
CA PHE A 168 10.28 -4.16 -9.30
C PHE A 168 11.41 -4.22 -10.33
N TYR A 169 11.87 -5.40 -10.69
CA TYR A 169 13.05 -5.56 -11.54
C TYR A 169 12.79 -5.39 -13.04
N ARG A 170 11.55 -5.60 -13.52
CA ARG A 170 11.22 -5.38 -14.95
C ARG A 170 11.07 -3.90 -15.31
N MET A 171 10.71 -3.04 -14.35
CA MET A 171 10.67 -1.59 -14.58
C MET A 171 12.07 -1.03 -14.87
N ASN A 172 13.09 -1.47 -14.15
CA ASN A 172 14.46 -0.95 -14.33
C ASN A 172 15.06 -1.25 -15.70
N LYS A 173 14.65 -2.33 -16.37
CA LYS A 173 15.14 -2.66 -17.72
C LYS A 173 14.59 -1.74 -18.82
N ASN A 174 13.44 -1.10 -18.61
CA ASN A 174 12.84 -0.19 -19.60
C ASN A 174 13.46 1.22 -19.57
N THR A 175 14.22 1.56 -18.53
CA THR A 175 14.94 2.84 -18.44
C THR A 175 16.34 2.77 -19.05
N GLU A 176 16.96 1.60 -19.12
CA GLU A 176 18.29 1.41 -19.74
C GLU A 176 18.26 1.28 -21.27
N GLY A 177 17.08 1.10 -21.87
CA GLY A 177 16.91 0.85 -23.31
C GLY A 177 16.62 2.07 -24.19
N THR A 178 16.63 3.31 -23.64
CA THR A 178 16.25 4.51 -24.40
C THR A 178 17.43 5.42 -24.79
N ASP A 179 18.67 5.06 -24.44
CA ASP A 179 19.87 5.87 -24.74
C ASP A 179 20.77 5.30 -25.87
N GLU A 180 20.25 4.36 -26.68
CA GLU A 180 20.96 3.95 -27.91
C GLU A 180 20.06 4.17 -29.14
N LYS A 181 20.00 5.42 -29.60
CA LYS A 181 19.85 5.74 -31.07
C LYS A 181 20.29 7.16 -31.34
#